data_015e70d1ad60e4bfe6ff41f83763926a
#
_entry.id   015e70d1ad60e4bfe6ff41f83763926a
#
_cell.length_a   1.000
_cell.length_b   1.000
_cell.length_c   1.000
_cell.angle_alpha   90.00
_cell.angle_beta   90.00
_cell.angle_gamma   90.00
#
_symmetry.space_group_name_H-M   'P 1'
#
loop_
_entity.id
_entity.type
_entity.pdbx_description
1 polymer ?
#
loop_
_entity_poly.entity_id
_entity_poly.type
_entity_poly.pdbx_seq_one_letter_code
_entity_poly.pdbx_strand_id
1 'polypeptide(L)'
;MQPMYTAAVSTPYGDKSISVYLSDILLFDEPIDILTTSARKWSYAPTPNSVFGALFRHGISAADLAAEPEIDLRQLCNVWLSKAVYSRSTMIRRIGCIEMVRYSPDGVQRIVNEQAMLNSIRAYFQMLDIAATYGIPMDTIALPLLGTGDQHISASLTMIPILNECISFLKRNQSVQRICFIERNYGKASMIMQALQTSYTLSQAKTAPIPTPEPAKATGALAFISYSSPDKNIADNLCAKLERQGVKVWYAPRDVQGPYAAAIADAISRATHFVVILSQNSMHSEHVLNEIDLAFQGLPDKIKFKPLRIDESLFTPSFKYYLSRQHWMDAIIPPLESRLDEFVTKLIADL
;
A
#
# COMPACT_ATOMS: atom_id res chain seq x y z
N MET A 1 26.74 -7.75 4.55
CA MET A 1 26.04 -6.73 5.42
C MET A 1 24.91 -7.39 6.20
N GLN A 2 24.62 -6.98 7.46
CA GLN A 2 23.51 -7.56 8.22
C GLN A 2 22.21 -6.78 8.00
N PRO A 3 21.07 -7.45 7.73
CA PRO A 3 19.77 -6.79 7.62
C PRO A 3 19.28 -6.32 9.00
N MET A 4 18.52 -5.23 9.03
CA MET A 4 17.77 -4.79 10.21
C MET A 4 16.65 -5.79 10.54
N TYR A 5 16.06 -6.38 9.53
CA TYR A 5 14.98 -7.36 9.65
C TYR A 5 14.89 -8.23 8.40
N THR A 6 14.50 -9.49 8.58
CA THR A 6 14.19 -10.42 7.49
C THR A 6 12.88 -11.14 7.78
N ALA A 7 11.96 -11.08 6.83
CA ALA A 7 10.72 -11.86 6.83
C ALA A 7 10.87 -13.04 5.87
N ALA A 8 10.56 -14.25 6.33
CA ALA A 8 10.44 -15.42 5.47
C ALA A 8 9.10 -15.40 4.73
N VAL A 9 9.09 -15.76 3.46
CA VAL A 9 7.89 -15.89 2.63
C VAL A 9 7.78 -17.33 2.16
N SER A 10 6.90 -18.10 2.76
CA SER A 10 6.64 -19.48 2.30
C SER A 10 5.93 -19.47 0.96
N THR A 11 6.48 -20.22 0.02
CA THR A 11 6.00 -20.31 -1.37
C THR A 11 5.94 -21.75 -1.83
N PRO A 12 5.21 -22.05 -2.92
CA PRO A 12 5.23 -23.39 -3.52
C PRO A 12 6.62 -23.86 -3.98
N TYR A 13 7.60 -22.95 -4.08
CA TYR A 13 8.96 -23.19 -4.55
C TYR A 13 10.00 -23.18 -3.43
N GLY A 14 9.57 -23.28 -2.18
CA GLY A 14 10.41 -23.19 -0.98
C GLY A 14 10.31 -21.83 -0.27
N ASP A 15 11.06 -21.70 0.81
CA ASP A 15 11.08 -20.47 1.59
C ASP A 15 11.98 -19.42 0.91
N LYS A 16 11.43 -18.23 0.74
CA LYS A 16 12.07 -17.03 0.19
C LYS A 16 12.09 -15.93 1.23
N SER A 17 12.73 -14.80 0.93
CA SER A 17 12.85 -13.75 1.93
C SER A 17 12.63 -12.33 1.41
N ILE A 18 12.17 -11.47 2.31
CA ILE A 18 12.20 -10.01 2.16
C ILE A 18 13.03 -9.47 3.31
N SER A 19 14.10 -8.75 3.00
CA SER A 19 15.02 -8.19 3.99
C SER A 19 15.08 -6.68 3.91
N VAL A 20 15.29 -6.01 5.04
CA VAL A 20 15.42 -4.56 5.14
C VAL A 20 16.83 -4.22 5.62
N TYR A 21 17.51 -3.35 4.89
CA TYR A 21 18.87 -2.91 5.18
C TYR A 21 18.91 -1.39 5.34
N LEU A 22 19.68 -0.93 6.32
CA LEU A 22 20.05 0.47 6.46
C LEU A 22 21.42 0.68 5.82
N SER A 23 21.42 1.09 4.55
CA SER A 23 22.66 1.25 3.77
C SER A 23 22.45 2.18 2.58
N ASP A 24 23.56 2.64 2.00
CA ASP A 24 23.54 3.12 0.61
C ASP A 24 23.49 1.91 -0.34
N ILE A 25 22.63 1.98 -1.34
CA ILE A 25 22.40 0.89 -2.28
C ILE A 25 23.65 0.54 -3.12
N LEU A 26 24.55 1.51 -3.31
CA LEU A 26 25.81 1.29 -4.02
C LEU A 26 26.94 0.77 -3.13
N LEU A 27 26.76 0.82 -1.81
CA LEU A 27 27.68 0.24 -0.83
C LEU A 27 27.21 -1.16 -0.38
N PHE A 28 26.13 -1.65 -0.98
CA PHE A 28 25.66 -3.00 -0.69
C PHE A 28 26.65 -4.03 -1.22
N ASP A 29 27.08 -4.93 -0.35
CA ASP A 29 28.23 -5.82 -0.55
C ASP A 29 27.88 -7.19 -1.13
N GLU A 30 26.63 -7.35 -1.59
CA GLU A 30 26.15 -8.58 -2.21
C GLU A 30 25.62 -8.33 -3.63
N PRO A 31 25.65 -9.34 -4.52
CA PRO A 31 25.14 -9.20 -5.88
C PRO A 31 23.66 -8.82 -5.92
N ILE A 32 23.34 -7.85 -6.76
CA ILE A 32 21.97 -7.43 -7.07
C ILE A 32 21.72 -7.74 -8.55
N ASP A 33 20.83 -8.69 -8.83
CA ASP A 33 20.52 -9.01 -10.22
C ASP A 33 19.65 -7.92 -10.85
N ILE A 34 18.69 -7.40 -10.11
CA ILE A 34 17.86 -6.28 -10.56
C ILE A 34 17.76 -5.22 -9.46
N LEU A 35 18.23 -4.01 -9.74
CA LEU A 35 17.95 -2.83 -8.95
C LEU A 35 16.68 -2.17 -9.47
N THR A 36 15.61 -2.19 -8.69
CA THR A 36 14.36 -1.47 -9.01
C THR A 36 14.48 -0.01 -8.63
N THR A 37 14.14 0.87 -9.55
CA THR A 37 14.17 2.33 -9.37
C THR A 37 12.84 2.95 -9.76
N SER A 38 12.67 4.23 -9.45
CA SER A 38 11.54 5.03 -9.95
C SER A 38 12.03 6.29 -10.63
N ALA A 39 11.32 6.68 -11.69
CA ALA A 39 11.63 7.86 -12.48
C ALA A 39 10.41 8.77 -12.66
N ARG A 40 10.67 10.00 -13.06
CA ARG A 40 9.68 10.82 -13.75
C ARG A 40 9.56 10.32 -15.19
N LYS A 41 8.37 10.39 -15.76
CA LYS A 41 8.14 9.90 -17.12
C LYS A 41 9.11 10.59 -18.10
N TRP A 42 9.87 9.77 -18.82
CA TRP A 42 10.89 10.19 -19.81
C TRP A 42 12.02 11.05 -19.24
N SER A 43 12.25 11.05 -17.92
CA SER A 43 13.31 11.84 -17.30
C SER A 43 14.16 10.98 -16.39
N TYR A 44 15.40 10.76 -16.78
CA TYR A 44 16.37 9.93 -16.06
C TYR A 44 17.59 10.76 -15.62
N ALA A 45 17.40 12.05 -15.42
CA ALA A 45 18.47 12.96 -15.03
C ALA A 45 19.06 12.55 -13.67
N PRO A 46 20.41 12.52 -13.55
CA PRO A 46 21.09 12.16 -12.33
C PRO A 46 21.05 13.33 -11.33
N THR A 47 20.03 13.40 -10.50
CA THR A 47 19.98 14.40 -9.43
C THR A 47 20.82 13.96 -8.22
N PRO A 48 21.43 14.89 -7.45
CA PRO A 48 22.43 14.57 -6.42
C PRO A 48 21.98 13.54 -5.39
N ASN A 49 20.72 13.56 -4.99
CA ASN A 49 20.16 12.70 -3.94
C ASN A 49 19.40 11.49 -4.47
N SER A 50 19.25 11.35 -5.79
CA SER A 50 18.56 10.22 -6.40
C SER A 50 19.45 9.00 -6.55
N VAL A 51 18.80 7.82 -6.71
CA VAL A 51 19.49 6.58 -7.10
C VAL A 51 20.20 6.77 -8.44
N PHE A 52 19.61 7.48 -9.40
CA PHE A 52 20.25 7.76 -10.69
C PHE A 52 21.48 8.63 -10.56
N GLY A 53 21.48 9.61 -9.65
CA GLY A 53 22.66 10.41 -9.35
C GLY A 53 23.78 9.58 -8.70
N ALA A 54 23.40 8.64 -7.85
CA ALA A 54 24.35 7.72 -7.26
C ALA A 54 24.96 6.78 -8.34
N LEU A 55 24.14 6.16 -9.18
CA LEU A 55 24.58 5.32 -10.31
C LEU A 55 25.49 6.08 -11.27
N PHE A 56 25.16 7.32 -11.60
CA PHE A 56 25.95 8.16 -12.52
C PHE A 56 27.36 8.42 -11.98
N ARG A 57 27.53 8.64 -10.67
CA ARG A 57 28.85 8.77 -10.02
C ARG A 57 29.69 7.49 -10.14
N HIS A 58 29.06 6.36 -10.35
CA HIS A 58 29.72 5.04 -10.58
C HIS A 58 29.79 4.67 -12.06
N GLY A 59 29.58 5.64 -12.98
CA GLY A 59 29.71 5.44 -14.41
C GLY A 59 28.52 4.73 -15.06
N ILE A 60 27.36 4.67 -14.39
CA ILE A 60 26.13 4.05 -14.94
C ILE A 60 25.13 5.16 -15.25
N SER A 61 24.89 5.43 -16.52
CA SER A 61 23.90 6.38 -17.01
C SER A 61 22.54 5.71 -17.17
N ALA A 62 21.58 6.08 -16.34
CA ALA A 62 20.20 5.59 -16.47
C ALA A 62 19.54 6.04 -17.79
N ALA A 63 19.93 7.21 -18.32
CA ALA A 63 19.45 7.70 -19.61
C ALA A 63 19.91 6.81 -20.77
N ASP A 64 21.19 6.40 -20.77
CA ASP A 64 21.74 5.53 -21.82
C ASP A 64 21.11 4.14 -21.77
N LEU A 65 20.90 3.60 -20.55
CA LEU A 65 20.21 2.32 -20.38
C LEU A 65 18.74 2.37 -20.81
N ALA A 66 18.06 3.50 -20.57
CA ALA A 66 16.70 3.71 -21.01
C ALA A 66 16.57 3.97 -22.53
N ALA A 67 17.64 4.37 -23.21
CA ALA A 67 17.65 4.55 -24.67
C ALA A 67 17.54 3.20 -25.40
N GLU A 68 18.17 2.14 -24.86
CA GLU A 68 18.16 0.80 -25.43
C GLU A 68 17.86 -0.27 -24.37
N PRO A 69 16.66 -0.32 -23.82
CA PRO A 69 16.29 -1.29 -22.80
C PRO A 69 16.22 -2.71 -23.39
N GLU A 70 16.31 -3.72 -22.52
CA GLU A 70 16.04 -5.13 -22.86
C GLU A 70 14.54 -5.37 -23.05
N ILE A 71 13.74 -4.80 -22.14
CA ILE A 71 12.27 -4.83 -22.21
C ILE A 71 11.76 -3.40 -22.05
N ASP A 72 10.99 -2.92 -23.02
CA ASP A 72 10.39 -1.60 -23.02
C ASP A 72 8.86 -1.66 -23.05
N LEU A 73 8.24 -1.40 -21.92
CA LEU A 73 6.79 -1.32 -21.77
C LEU A 73 6.33 0.09 -21.33
N ARG A 74 7.17 1.12 -21.55
CA ARG A 74 6.88 2.51 -21.13
C ARG A 74 5.62 3.09 -21.74
N GLN A 75 5.34 2.74 -23.00
CA GLN A 75 4.13 3.20 -23.69
C GLN A 75 2.86 2.56 -23.15
N LEU A 76 2.94 1.33 -22.66
CA LEU A 76 1.78 0.56 -22.19
C LEU A 76 1.52 0.75 -20.68
N CYS A 77 2.57 0.62 -19.89
CA CYS A 77 2.41 0.55 -18.44
C CYS A 77 3.52 1.24 -17.64
N ASN A 78 4.28 2.15 -18.27
CA ASN A 78 5.31 3.02 -17.66
C ASN A 78 6.46 2.25 -16.98
N VAL A 79 6.88 1.10 -17.51
CA VAL A 79 7.97 0.28 -16.95
C VAL A 79 8.95 -0.16 -18.03
N TRP A 80 10.21 -0.37 -17.62
CA TRP A 80 11.24 -0.94 -18.49
C TRP A 80 12.32 -1.66 -17.68
N LEU A 81 13.07 -2.56 -18.35
CA LEU A 81 14.21 -3.28 -17.82
C LEU A 81 15.42 -3.07 -18.72
N SER A 82 16.57 -2.71 -18.14
CA SER A 82 17.80 -2.50 -18.88
C SER A 82 18.40 -3.81 -19.42
N LYS A 83 19.22 -3.70 -20.45
CA LYS A 83 20.25 -4.69 -20.76
C LYS A 83 21.19 -4.88 -19.56
N ALA A 84 22.01 -5.93 -19.59
CA ALA A 84 22.99 -6.18 -18.54
C ALA A 84 23.98 -5.00 -18.41
N VAL A 85 24.21 -4.58 -17.18
CA VAL A 85 25.18 -3.54 -16.82
C VAL A 85 26.50 -4.21 -16.46
N TYR A 86 27.57 -3.80 -17.12
CA TYR A 86 28.92 -4.26 -16.82
C TYR A 86 29.68 -3.11 -16.14
N SER A 87 29.72 -3.13 -14.82
CA SER A 87 30.48 -2.15 -14.04
C SER A 87 31.43 -2.87 -13.08
N ARG A 88 32.66 -2.36 -12.94
CA ARG A 88 33.60 -2.86 -11.93
C ARG A 88 33.37 -2.23 -10.56
N SER A 89 32.57 -1.19 -10.49
CA SER A 89 32.36 -0.39 -9.27
C SER A 89 31.07 -0.74 -8.53
N THR A 90 30.22 -1.60 -9.09
CA THR A 90 28.95 -1.98 -8.45
C THR A 90 28.64 -3.47 -8.63
N MET A 91 27.86 -4.02 -7.71
CA MET A 91 27.36 -5.40 -7.78
C MET A 91 26.03 -5.52 -8.53
N ILE A 92 25.57 -4.44 -9.16
CA ILE A 92 24.28 -4.34 -9.84
C ILE A 92 24.41 -4.85 -11.27
N ARG A 93 23.58 -5.80 -11.67
CA ARG A 93 23.58 -6.41 -12.99
C ARG A 93 22.59 -5.78 -13.97
N ARG A 94 21.42 -5.36 -13.51
CA ARG A 94 20.39 -4.71 -14.32
C ARG A 94 19.65 -3.66 -13.53
N ILE A 95 19.04 -2.71 -14.23
CA ILE A 95 18.19 -1.70 -13.66
C ILE A 95 16.77 -1.88 -14.21
N GLY A 96 15.81 -2.05 -13.32
CA GLY A 96 14.38 -1.96 -13.63
C GLY A 96 13.81 -0.62 -13.18
N CYS A 97 12.93 -0.04 -13.95
CA CYS A 97 12.40 1.28 -13.64
C CYS A 97 10.88 1.35 -13.79
N ILE A 98 10.25 2.06 -12.86
CA ILE A 98 8.83 2.41 -12.88
C ILE A 98 8.72 3.93 -13.03
N GLU A 99 8.08 4.42 -14.08
CA GLU A 99 7.82 5.84 -14.26
C GLU A 99 6.55 6.25 -13.52
N MET A 100 6.70 6.82 -12.32
CA MET A 100 5.61 7.05 -11.36
C MET A 100 5.02 8.46 -11.41
N VAL A 101 5.69 9.42 -12.04
CA VAL A 101 5.33 10.83 -12.01
C VAL A 101 5.30 11.41 -13.42
N ARG A 102 4.30 12.24 -13.72
CA ARG A 102 4.20 13.04 -14.94
C ARG A 102 4.23 14.52 -14.61
N TYR A 103 4.79 15.31 -15.50
CA TYR A 103 4.55 16.76 -15.53
C TYR A 103 3.25 17.04 -16.28
N SER A 104 2.44 17.94 -15.74
CA SER A 104 1.35 18.55 -16.53
C SER A 104 1.91 19.62 -17.45
N PRO A 105 1.15 20.05 -18.51
CA PRO A 105 1.59 21.09 -19.44
C PRO A 105 1.95 22.42 -18.77
N ASP A 106 1.43 22.70 -17.58
CA ASP A 106 1.72 23.86 -16.75
C ASP A 106 3.04 23.72 -15.95
N GLY A 107 3.80 22.64 -16.15
CA GLY A 107 5.05 22.36 -15.46
C GLY A 107 4.90 21.92 -14.01
N VAL A 108 3.67 21.77 -13.50
CA VAL A 108 3.41 21.28 -12.13
C VAL A 108 3.56 19.76 -12.11
N GLN A 109 4.38 19.28 -11.18
CA GLN A 109 4.54 17.84 -10.96
C GLN A 109 3.23 17.25 -10.43
N ARG A 110 2.59 16.40 -11.20
CA ARG A 110 1.41 15.65 -10.77
C ARG A 110 1.76 14.20 -10.59
N ILE A 111 1.46 13.67 -9.42
CA ILE A 111 1.46 12.22 -9.19
C ILE A 111 0.44 11.63 -10.17
N VAL A 112 0.83 10.60 -10.92
CA VAL A 112 -0.14 9.73 -11.60
C VAL A 112 -1.12 9.29 -10.51
N ASN A 113 -2.41 9.29 -10.77
CA ASN A 113 -3.39 8.94 -9.74
C ASN A 113 -2.99 7.62 -9.06
N GLU A 114 -3.36 7.43 -7.82
CA GLU A 114 -2.94 6.28 -7.00
C GLU A 114 -3.17 4.95 -7.72
N GLN A 115 -4.30 4.79 -8.38
CA GLN A 115 -4.62 3.58 -9.14
C GLN A 115 -3.67 3.35 -10.33
N ALA A 116 -3.30 4.41 -11.04
CA ALA A 116 -2.33 4.31 -12.15
C ALA A 116 -0.93 3.94 -11.63
N MET A 117 -0.54 4.46 -10.46
CA MET A 117 0.71 4.09 -9.79
C MET A 117 0.70 2.61 -9.38
N LEU A 118 -0.38 2.14 -8.76
CA LEU A 118 -0.56 0.74 -8.39
C LEU A 118 -0.50 -0.18 -9.61
N ASN A 119 -1.14 0.21 -10.71
CA ASN A 119 -1.10 -0.53 -11.96
C ASN A 119 0.32 -0.60 -12.53
N SER A 120 1.10 0.49 -12.46
CA SER A 120 2.50 0.48 -12.91
C SER A 120 3.39 -0.40 -12.03
N ILE A 121 3.17 -0.43 -10.70
CA ILE A 121 3.88 -1.32 -9.78
C ILE A 121 3.57 -2.79 -10.14
N ARG A 122 2.31 -3.15 -10.32
CA ARG A 122 1.91 -4.51 -10.72
C ARG A 122 2.49 -4.91 -12.07
N ALA A 123 2.40 -4.02 -13.06
CA ALA A 123 2.94 -4.24 -14.38
C ALA A 123 4.47 -4.44 -14.35
N TYR A 124 5.16 -3.75 -13.46
CA TYR A 124 6.60 -3.94 -13.27
C TYR A 124 6.91 -5.38 -12.82
N PHE A 125 6.25 -5.89 -11.79
CA PHE A 125 6.49 -7.27 -11.35
C PHE A 125 6.02 -8.30 -12.39
N GLN A 126 4.98 -8.03 -13.17
CA GLN A 126 4.60 -8.86 -14.32
C GLN A 126 5.67 -8.85 -15.42
N MET A 127 6.28 -7.70 -15.70
CA MET A 127 7.42 -7.60 -16.61
C MET A 127 8.60 -8.47 -16.12
N LEU A 128 8.86 -8.51 -14.82
CA LEU A 128 9.90 -9.38 -14.26
C LEU A 128 9.53 -10.86 -14.37
N ASP A 129 8.26 -11.25 -14.27
CA ASP A 129 7.83 -12.62 -14.54
C ASP A 129 8.09 -13.00 -16.00
N ILE A 130 7.79 -12.09 -16.94
CA ILE A 130 8.13 -12.27 -18.36
C ILE A 130 9.65 -12.40 -18.54
N ALA A 131 10.44 -11.50 -17.94
CA ALA A 131 11.89 -11.53 -18.01
C ALA A 131 12.48 -12.88 -17.53
N ALA A 132 11.90 -13.44 -16.45
CA ALA A 132 12.28 -14.77 -15.96
C ALA A 132 12.02 -15.88 -16.99
N THR A 133 10.90 -15.82 -17.73
CA THR A 133 10.60 -16.82 -18.79
C THR A 133 11.53 -16.72 -19.99
N TYR A 134 12.12 -15.54 -20.23
CA TYR A 134 13.18 -15.36 -21.23
C TYR A 134 14.58 -15.73 -20.72
N GLY A 135 14.68 -16.31 -19.52
CA GLY A 135 15.94 -16.77 -18.94
C GLY A 135 16.85 -15.66 -18.42
N ILE A 136 16.31 -14.46 -18.17
CA ILE A 136 17.06 -13.38 -17.53
C ILE A 136 17.32 -13.77 -16.08
N PRO A 137 18.62 -13.90 -15.66
CA PRO A 137 18.95 -14.27 -14.30
C PRO A 137 18.44 -13.23 -13.30
N MET A 138 17.73 -13.68 -12.25
CA MET A 138 17.20 -12.83 -11.19
C MET A 138 16.99 -13.63 -9.90
N ASP A 139 18.01 -13.76 -9.10
CA ASP A 139 17.92 -14.33 -7.75
C ASP A 139 17.59 -13.27 -6.71
N THR A 140 18.25 -12.12 -6.82
CA THR A 140 18.15 -11.00 -5.88
C THR A 140 17.64 -9.73 -6.56
N ILE A 141 16.51 -9.22 -6.05
CA ILE A 141 15.97 -7.90 -6.41
C ILE A 141 16.18 -6.94 -5.25
N ALA A 142 16.77 -5.77 -5.52
CA ALA A 142 16.90 -4.70 -4.54
C ALA A 142 16.08 -3.49 -4.96
N LEU A 143 15.52 -2.80 -3.98
CA LEU A 143 14.79 -1.56 -4.20
C LEU A 143 14.83 -0.65 -2.96
N PRO A 144 14.87 0.68 -3.15
CA PRO A 144 14.52 1.63 -2.11
C PRO A 144 13.00 1.73 -1.99
N LEU A 145 12.49 2.49 -1.04
CA LEU A 145 11.08 2.85 -1.01
C LEU A 145 10.79 3.83 -2.16
N LEU A 146 10.23 3.29 -3.23
CA LEU A 146 10.09 3.96 -4.52
C LEU A 146 9.26 5.25 -4.45
N GLY A 147 9.69 6.25 -5.19
CA GLY A 147 9.00 7.55 -5.30
C GLY A 147 9.17 8.49 -4.11
N THR A 148 9.74 8.04 -3.00
CA THR A 148 9.85 8.82 -1.75
C THR A 148 11.10 9.72 -1.67
N GLY A 149 11.92 9.73 -2.69
CA GLY A 149 13.05 10.64 -2.86
C GLY A 149 12.63 11.95 -3.53
N ASP A 150 13.32 12.33 -4.60
CA ASP A 150 13.07 13.56 -5.37
C ASP A 150 11.68 13.65 -6.03
N GLN A 151 10.91 12.58 -6.02
CA GLN A 151 9.53 12.56 -6.50
C GLN A 151 8.51 12.97 -5.42
N HIS A 152 8.94 13.06 -4.16
CA HIS A 152 8.14 13.49 -3.01
C HIS A 152 6.81 12.74 -2.81
N ILE A 153 6.70 11.50 -3.28
CA ILE A 153 5.54 10.66 -3.01
C ILE A 153 5.56 10.22 -1.54
N SER A 154 4.43 10.29 -0.87
CA SER A 154 4.35 9.84 0.52
C SER A 154 4.68 8.35 0.64
N ALA A 155 5.53 8.00 1.62
CA ALA A 155 5.89 6.62 1.92
C ALA A 155 4.66 5.75 2.22
N SER A 156 3.64 6.33 2.86
CA SER A 156 2.39 5.63 3.18
C SER A 156 1.59 5.18 1.96
N LEU A 157 1.69 5.91 0.84
CA LEU A 157 0.99 5.57 -0.39
C LEU A 157 1.66 4.43 -1.17
N THR A 158 2.97 4.30 -1.08
CA THR A 158 3.73 3.34 -1.91
C THR A 158 4.13 2.09 -1.16
N MET A 159 4.37 2.17 0.15
CA MET A 159 4.97 1.10 0.95
C MET A 159 4.12 -0.18 0.95
N ILE A 160 2.86 -0.10 1.38
CA ILE A 160 2.00 -1.29 1.49
C ILE A 160 1.72 -1.92 0.12
N PRO A 161 1.36 -1.16 -0.94
CA PRO A 161 1.23 -1.72 -2.28
C PRO A 161 2.50 -2.42 -2.78
N ILE A 162 3.67 -1.82 -2.61
CA ILE A 162 4.94 -2.42 -3.04
C ILE A 162 5.23 -3.70 -2.26
N LEU A 163 5.04 -3.72 -0.93
CA LEU A 163 5.22 -4.91 -0.11
C LEU A 163 4.28 -6.05 -0.52
N ASN A 164 3.01 -5.75 -0.76
CA ASN A 164 2.03 -6.74 -1.19
C ASN A 164 2.39 -7.33 -2.57
N GLU A 165 2.85 -6.50 -3.51
CA GLU A 165 3.32 -6.99 -4.81
C GLU A 165 4.62 -7.79 -4.68
N CYS A 166 5.56 -7.41 -3.82
CA CYS A 166 6.77 -8.18 -3.52
C CYS A 166 6.42 -9.58 -2.99
N ILE A 167 5.51 -9.68 -2.02
CA ILE A 167 5.07 -10.95 -1.45
C ILE A 167 4.36 -11.81 -2.52
N SER A 168 3.45 -11.21 -3.29
CA SER A 168 2.71 -11.88 -4.36
C SER A 168 3.65 -12.37 -5.46
N PHE A 169 4.64 -11.56 -5.83
CA PHE A 169 5.65 -11.89 -6.81
C PHE A 169 6.53 -13.07 -6.34
N LEU A 170 7.05 -13.04 -5.12
CA LEU A 170 7.83 -14.15 -4.56
C LEU A 170 7.05 -15.46 -4.56
N LYS A 171 5.74 -15.41 -4.29
CA LYS A 171 4.88 -16.61 -4.28
C LYS A 171 4.65 -17.23 -5.66
N ARG A 172 4.62 -16.43 -6.73
CA ARG A 172 4.36 -16.92 -8.08
C ARG A 172 5.62 -17.10 -8.93
N ASN A 173 6.68 -16.35 -8.68
CA ASN A 173 7.92 -16.40 -9.44
C ASN A 173 8.85 -17.48 -8.87
N GLN A 174 9.38 -18.38 -9.72
CA GLN A 174 10.25 -19.46 -9.28
C GLN A 174 11.70 -19.01 -9.08
N SER A 175 12.19 -18.06 -9.87
CA SER A 175 13.61 -17.71 -9.97
C SER A 175 14.09 -16.86 -8.81
N VAL A 176 13.30 -15.87 -8.38
CA VAL A 176 13.71 -14.92 -7.33
C VAL A 176 13.65 -15.58 -5.96
N GLN A 177 14.74 -15.50 -5.20
CA GLN A 177 14.84 -16.03 -3.84
C GLN A 177 14.71 -14.95 -2.78
N ARG A 178 15.12 -13.73 -3.10
CA ARG A 178 15.07 -12.64 -2.11
C ARG A 178 14.80 -11.28 -2.72
N ILE A 179 14.11 -10.46 -1.95
CA ILE A 179 13.90 -9.05 -2.21
C ILE A 179 14.52 -8.24 -1.06
N CYS A 180 15.40 -7.28 -1.39
CA CYS A 180 16.13 -6.46 -0.44
C CYS A 180 15.64 -5.01 -0.52
N PHE A 181 14.98 -4.53 0.53
CA PHE A 181 14.76 -3.10 0.71
C PHE A 181 16.04 -2.48 1.27
N ILE A 182 16.62 -1.53 0.55
CA ILE A 182 17.87 -0.87 0.93
C ILE A 182 17.61 0.62 1.06
N GLU A 183 17.65 1.13 2.29
CA GLU A 183 17.32 2.51 2.63
C GLU A 183 18.45 3.19 3.38
N ARG A 184 18.75 4.45 3.02
CA ARG A 184 19.69 5.30 3.74
C ARG A 184 19.05 5.99 4.95
N ASN A 185 17.75 6.15 4.94
CA ASN A 185 16.99 6.82 5.99
C ASN A 185 16.44 5.80 6.98
N TYR A 186 16.87 5.91 8.25
CA TYR A 186 16.43 5.00 9.32
C TYR A 186 14.90 4.99 9.51
N GLY A 187 14.25 6.16 9.42
CA GLY A 187 12.79 6.26 9.56
C GLY A 187 12.05 5.44 8.49
N LYS A 188 12.48 5.53 7.21
CA LYS A 188 11.92 4.75 6.11
C LYS A 188 12.19 3.26 6.28
N ALA A 189 13.42 2.88 6.64
CA ALA A 189 13.78 1.49 6.90
C ALA A 189 12.93 0.90 8.04
N SER A 190 12.76 1.65 9.14
CA SER A 190 11.91 1.24 10.27
C SER A 190 10.44 1.09 9.89
N MET A 191 9.90 1.97 9.04
CA MET A 191 8.52 1.84 8.54
C MET A 191 8.32 0.56 7.74
N ILE A 192 9.27 0.23 6.84
CA ILE A 192 9.22 -1.03 6.06
C ILE A 192 9.30 -2.23 6.99
N MET A 193 10.22 -2.20 7.94
CA MET A 193 10.38 -3.27 8.95
C MET A 193 9.08 -3.50 9.74
N GLN A 194 8.45 -2.44 10.26
CA GLN A 194 7.19 -2.54 11.00
C GLN A 194 6.06 -3.10 10.13
N ALA A 195 5.95 -2.66 8.88
CA ALA A 195 4.94 -3.17 7.95
C ALA A 195 5.14 -4.67 7.65
N LEU A 196 6.38 -5.12 7.48
CA LEU A 196 6.69 -6.54 7.32
C LEU A 196 6.37 -7.36 8.56
N GLN A 197 6.71 -6.86 9.76
CA GLN A 197 6.40 -7.51 11.03
C GLN A 197 4.89 -7.69 11.20
N THR A 198 4.11 -6.65 10.92
CA THR A 198 2.64 -6.70 11.00
C THR A 198 2.07 -7.69 9.99
N SER A 199 2.53 -7.66 8.74
CA SER A 199 2.07 -8.57 7.68
C SER A 199 2.45 -10.03 7.98
N TYR A 200 3.63 -10.26 8.56
CA TYR A 200 4.10 -11.59 8.94
C TYR A 200 3.32 -12.16 10.13
N THR A 201 3.04 -11.36 11.16
CA THR A 201 2.21 -11.77 12.31
C THR A 201 0.81 -12.17 11.87
N LEU A 202 0.21 -11.42 10.94
CA LEU A 202 -1.09 -11.75 10.34
C LEU A 202 -1.07 -13.05 9.51
N SER A 203 0.04 -13.35 8.83
CA SER A 203 0.17 -14.60 8.05
C SER A 203 0.42 -15.82 8.93
N GLN A 204 1.16 -15.68 10.02
CA GLN A 204 1.37 -16.74 11.03
C GLN A 204 0.09 -17.03 11.83
N ALA A 205 -0.69 -15.99 12.13
CA ALA A 205 -1.98 -16.16 12.79
C ALA A 205 -2.99 -16.97 11.94
N LYS A 206 -2.82 -17.01 10.61
CA LYS A 206 -3.62 -17.86 9.71
C LYS A 206 -3.18 -19.33 9.69
N THR A 207 -2.00 -19.69 10.22
CA THR A 207 -1.45 -21.06 10.23
C THR A 207 -1.45 -21.73 11.61
N ALA A 208 -1.65 -20.98 12.68
CA ALA A 208 -1.90 -21.57 14.00
C ALA A 208 -3.40 -21.93 14.09
N PRO A 209 -3.77 -23.14 14.61
CA PRO A 209 -5.16 -23.39 14.92
C PRO A 209 -5.56 -22.36 15.98
N ILE A 210 -6.43 -21.44 15.60
CA ILE A 210 -7.03 -20.45 16.50
C ILE A 210 -7.78 -21.27 17.56
N PRO A 211 -7.50 -21.09 18.86
CA PRO A 211 -8.43 -21.58 19.86
C PRO A 211 -9.73 -20.86 19.57
N THR A 212 -10.73 -21.61 19.13
CA THR A 212 -12.06 -21.12 18.85
C THR A 212 -12.57 -20.47 20.14
N PRO A 213 -12.76 -19.14 20.21
CA PRO A 213 -13.61 -18.60 21.25
C PRO A 213 -14.99 -19.21 20.99
N GLU A 214 -15.65 -19.72 22.01
CA GLU A 214 -17.05 -20.10 21.89
C GLU A 214 -17.82 -19.00 21.18
N PRO A 215 -18.66 -19.31 20.17
CA PRO A 215 -19.34 -18.30 19.39
C PRO A 215 -20.25 -17.49 20.30
N ALA A 216 -19.84 -16.30 20.65
CA ALA A 216 -20.81 -15.27 21.01
C ALA A 216 -21.83 -15.26 19.89
N LYS A 217 -23.13 -15.36 20.21
CA LYS A 217 -24.24 -15.45 19.25
C LYS A 217 -23.99 -14.45 18.11
N ALA A 218 -23.75 -14.99 16.92
CA ALA A 218 -23.52 -14.15 15.75
C ALA A 218 -24.78 -13.30 15.53
N THR A 219 -24.68 -11.99 15.71
CA THR A 219 -25.81 -11.05 15.62
C THR A 219 -26.32 -10.87 14.19
N GLY A 220 -25.75 -11.55 13.18
CA GLY A 220 -26.13 -11.36 11.77
C GLY A 220 -25.79 -9.97 11.20
N ALA A 221 -25.35 -9.05 12.04
CA ALA A 221 -25.05 -7.68 11.68
C ALA A 221 -23.67 -7.56 11.03
N LEU A 222 -23.58 -6.76 9.97
CA LEU A 222 -22.36 -6.40 9.27
C LEU A 222 -22.16 -4.87 9.36
N ALA A 223 -21.08 -4.43 9.99
CA ALA A 223 -20.68 -3.03 10.01
C ALA A 223 -19.66 -2.77 8.89
N PHE A 224 -19.98 -1.86 7.98
CA PHE A 224 -19.04 -1.33 7.00
C PHE A 224 -18.36 -0.08 7.60
N ILE A 225 -17.03 -0.03 7.63
CA ILE A 225 -16.28 1.13 8.11
C ILE A 225 -15.70 1.88 6.91
N SER A 226 -16.21 3.09 6.66
CA SER A 226 -15.69 4.06 5.69
C SER A 226 -14.75 5.04 6.39
N TYR A 227 -13.54 5.22 5.85
CA TYR A 227 -12.54 6.10 6.42
C TYR A 227 -11.54 6.58 5.36
N SER A 228 -10.86 7.69 5.63
CA SER A 228 -9.74 8.16 4.81
C SER A 228 -8.43 7.46 5.22
N SER A 229 -7.58 7.12 4.27
CA SER A 229 -6.34 6.37 4.51
C SER A 229 -5.46 6.90 5.65
N PRO A 230 -5.31 8.22 5.88
CA PRO A 230 -4.57 8.74 7.03
C PRO A 230 -5.18 8.37 8.39
N ASP A 231 -6.48 8.05 8.44
CA ASP A 231 -7.22 7.72 9.66
C ASP A 231 -7.25 6.20 9.95
N LYS A 232 -6.46 5.43 9.19
CA LYS A 232 -6.43 3.95 9.25
C LYS A 232 -6.24 3.41 10.67
N ASN A 233 -5.37 4.02 11.48
CA ASN A 233 -5.13 3.56 12.85
C ASN A 233 -6.39 3.59 13.71
N ILE A 234 -7.25 4.59 13.49
CA ILE A 234 -8.52 4.73 14.20
C ILE A 234 -9.52 3.69 13.70
N ALA A 235 -9.56 3.45 12.38
CA ALA A 235 -10.39 2.42 11.79
C ALA A 235 -9.99 1.01 12.25
N ASP A 236 -8.68 0.71 12.32
CA ASP A 236 -8.15 -0.56 12.83
C ASP A 236 -8.55 -0.80 14.30
N ASN A 237 -8.43 0.23 15.14
CA ASN A 237 -8.80 0.16 16.55
C ASN A 237 -10.32 -0.05 16.72
N LEU A 238 -11.12 0.73 16.00
CA LEU A 238 -12.58 0.59 16.02
C LEU A 238 -13.01 -0.81 15.54
N CYS A 239 -12.41 -1.31 14.45
CA CYS A 239 -12.65 -2.64 13.95
C CYS A 239 -12.36 -3.70 15.02
N ALA A 240 -11.17 -3.65 15.62
CA ALA A 240 -10.78 -4.61 16.67
C ALA A 240 -11.73 -4.60 17.88
N LYS A 241 -12.25 -3.42 18.26
CA LYS A 241 -13.23 -3.30 19.36
C LYS A 241 -14.58 -3.90 18.99
N LEU A 242 -15.07 -3.65 17.78
CA LEU A 242 -16.34 -4.21 17.27
C LEU A 242 -16.26 -5.74 17.12
N GLU A 243 -15.18 -6.26 16.56
CA GLU A 243 -14.98 -7.69 16.39
C GLU A 243 -14.87 -8.45 17.73
N ARG A 244 -14.24 -7.85 18.74
CA ARG A 244 -14.22 -8.43 20.11
C ARG A 244 -15.62 -8.57 20.73
N GLN A 245 -16.56 -7.77 20.27
CA GLN A 245 -17.97 -7.82 20.68
C GLN A 245 -18.84 -8.71 19.77
N GLY A 246 -18.23 -9.44 18.84
CA GLY A 246 -18.92 -10.35 17.93
C GLY A 246 -19.60 -9.69 16.73
N VAL A 247 -19.34 -8.42 16.47
CA VAL A 247 -19.85 -7.71 15.28
C VAL A 247 -18.96 -8.07 14.10
N LYS A 248 -19.55 -8.49 12.99
CA LYS A 248 -18.82 -8.63 11.73
C LYS A 248 -18.49 -7.26 11.18
N VAL A 249 -17.23 -7.04 10.82
CA VAL A 249 -16.77 -5.77 10.27
C VAL A 249 -16.20 -5.98 8.88
N TRP A 250 -16.52 -5.07 7.98
CA TRP A 250 -15.87 -4.96 6.68
C TRP A 250 -15.27 -3.56 6.49
N TYR A 251 -14.00 -3.48 6.08
CA TYR A 251 -13.37 -2.23 5.67
C TYR A 251 -12.21 -2.49 4.69
N ALA A 252 -11.99 -1.52 3.79
CA ALA A 252 -10.89 -1.57 2.83
C ALA A 252 -9.56 -1.11 3.49
N PRO A 253 -8.42 -1.66 3.10
CA PRO A 253 -8.24 -2.71 2.10
C PRO A 253 -8.29 -4.14 2.65
N ARG A 254 -8.53 -4.35 3.97
CA ARG A 254 -8.45 -5.66 4.64
C ARG A 254 -9.33 -6.72 3.97
N ASP A 255 -10.58 -6.35 3.68
CA ASP A 255 -11.63 -7.30 3.31
C ASP A 255 -11.95 -7.32 1.81
N VAL A 256 -11.20 -6.55 1.01
CA VAL A 256 -11.40 -6.49 -0.45
C VAL A 256 -11.00 -7.80 -1.11
N GLN A 257 -11.95 -8.44 -1.80
CA GLN A 257 -11.73 -9.59 -2.67
C GLN A 257 -12.23 -9.26 -4.09
N GLY A 258 -11.36 -9.46 -5.10
CA GLY A 258 -11.71 -9.14 -6.48
C GLY A 258 -11.54 -7.66 -6.86
N PRO A 259 -12.26 -7.17 -7.90
CA PRO A 259 -12.19 -5.77 -8.32
C PRO A 259 -12.62 -4.83 -7.19
N TYR A 260 -11.78 -3.85 -6.86
CA TYR A 260 -11.91 -2.99 -5.67
C TYR A 260 -13.31 -2.34 -5.54
N ALA A 261 -13.78 -1.68 -6.61
CA ALA A 261 -15.08 -1.01 -6.60
C ALA A 261 -16.27 -1.98 -6.44
N ALA A 262 -16.19 -3.16 -7.07
CA ALA A 262 -17.25 -4.16 -6.96
C ALA A 262 -17.32 -4.77 -5.55
N ALA A 263 -16.16 -5.02 -4.92
CA ALA A 263 -16.08 -5.54 -3.55
C ALA A 263 -16.65 -4.55 -2.52
N ILE A 264 -16.39 -3.25 -2.69
CA ILE A 264 -16.96 -2.19 -1.85
C ILE A 264 -18.47 -2.12 -2.02
N ALA A 265 -18.96 -2.09 -3.26
CA ALA A 265 -20.40 -2.03 -3.56
C ALA A 265 -21.15 -3.24 -2.98
N ASP A 266 -20.60 -4.43 -3.14
CA ASP A 266 -21.19 -5.65 -2.57
C ASP A 266 -21.19 -5.60 -1.03
N ALA A 267 -20.09 -5.16 -0.40
CA ALA A 267 -20.00 -5.04 1.04
C ALA A 267 -21.02 -4.02 1.61
N ILE A 268 -21.16 -2.85 0.98
CA ILE A 268 -22.14 -1.82 1.37
C ILE A 268 -23.57 -2.38 1.21
N SER A 269 -23.87 -3.10 0.12
CA SER A 269 -25.19 -3.67 -0.11
C SER A 269 -25.63 -4.69 0.96
N ARG A 270 -24.65 -5.35 1.61
CA ARG A 270 -24.87 -6.33 2.69
C ARG A 270 -24.75 -5.75 4.09
N ALA A 271 -24.25 -4.52 4.20
CA ALA A 271 -24.06 -3.88 5.49
C ALA A 271 -25.42 -3.55 6.15
N THR A 272 -25.50 -3.77 7.46
CA THR A 272 -26.62 -3.31 8.32
C THR A 272 -26.29 -1.96 8.96
N HIS A 273 -25.01 -1.68 9.16
CA HIS A 273 -24.51 -0.43 9.74
C HIS A 273 -23.40 0.12 8.86
N PHE A 274 -23.50 1.41 8.55
CA PHE A 274 -22.46 2.15 7.83
C PHE A 274 -21.82 3.14 8.80
N VAL A 275 -20.61 2.80 9.24
CA VAL A 275 -19.79 3.64 10.10
C VAL A 275 -18.90 4.50 9.23
N VAL A 276 -18.94 5.81 9.38
CA VAL A 276 -18.02 6.72 8.70
C VAL A 276 -17.21 7.52 9.72
N ILE A 277 -15.89 7.46 9.57
CA ILE A 277 -14.94 8.25 10.37
C ILE A 277 -14.82 9.63 9.71
N LEU A 278 -15.31 10.65 10.42
CA LEU A 278 -15.33 12.03 9.95
C LEU A 278 -14.13 12.78 10.51
N SER A 279 -13.25 13.22 9.61
CA SER A 279 -12.04 13.97 9.90
C SER A 279 -11.77 15.00 8.80
N GLN A 280 -10.78 15.86 9.00
CA GLN A 280 -10.28 16.73 7.94
C GLN A 280 -9.83 15.92 6.73
N ASN A 281 -9.26 14.74 6.92
CA ASN A 281 -8.84 13.85 5.84
C ASN A 281 -10.03 13.28 5.07
N SER A 282 -11.05 12.80 5.77
CA SER A 282 -12.24 12.22 5.13
C SER A 282 -13.05 13.27 4.36
N MET A 283 -13.08 14.54 4.84
CA MET A 283 -13.77 15.64 4.14
C MET A 283 -13.24 15.94 2.74
N HIS A 284 -12.01 15.53 2.45
CA HIS A 284 -11.34 15.70 1.15
C HIS A 284 -11.16 14.38 0.40
N SER A 285 -11.72 13.28 0.90
CA SER A 285 -11.64 11.95 0.29
C SER A 285 -12.82 11.69 -0.64
N GLU A 286 -12.57 11.65 -1.94
CA GLU A 286 -13.57 11.26 -2.94
C GLU A 286 -14.08 9.82 -2.69
N HIS A 287 -13.21 8.93 -2.20
CA HIS A 287 -13.59 7.55 -1.89
C HIS A 287 -14.63 7.50 -0.77
N VAL A 288 -14.39 8.20 0.33
CA VAL A 288 -15.35 8.28 1.45
C VAL A 288 -16.66 8.89 0.97
N LEU A 289 -16.60 9.93 0.15
CA LEU A 289 -17.82 10.56 -0.38
C LEU A 289 -18.60 9.60 -1.30
N ASN A 290 -17.90 8.86 -2.17
CA ASN A 290 -18.52 7.88 -3.06
C ASN A 290 -19.13 6.70 -2.28
N GLU A 291 -18.50 6.24 -1.20
CA GLU A 291 -19.02 5.19 -0.32
C GLU A 291 -20.27 5.65 0.41
N ILE A 292 -20.28 6.91 0.90
CA ILE A 292 -21.47 7.54 1.51
C ILE A 292 -22.61 7.62 0.48
N ASP A 293 -22.31 8.13 -0.74
CA ASP A 293 -23.30 8.26 -1.80
C ASP A 293 -23.91 6.89 -2.16
N LEU A 294 -23.07 5.86 -2.33
CA LEU A 294 -23.51 4.51 -2.62
C LEU A 294 -24.40 3.93 -1.52
N ALA A 295 -24.04 4.17 -0.26
CA ALA A 295 -24.83 3.71 0.87
C ALA A 295 -26.20 4.41 0.95
N PHE A 296 -26.28 5.70 0.59
CA PHE A 296 -27.56 6.45 0.54
C PHE A 296 -28.41 6.07 -0.68
N GLN A 297 -27.81 5.81 -1.84
CA GLN A 297 -28.57 5.44 -3.04
C GLN A 297 -29.11 4.02 -2.98
N GLY A 298 -28.37 3.12 -2.34
CA GLY A 298 -28.66 1.70 -2.39
C GLY A 298 -29.87 1.25 -1.56
N LEU A 299 -30.05 1.75 -0.34
CA LEU A 299 -31.08 1.24 0.60
C LEU A 299 -31.24 2.19 1.81
N PRO A 300 -31.89 3.36 1.67
CA PRO A 300 -31.99 4.34 2.75
C PRO A 300 -32.68 3.82 4.03
N ASP A 301 -33.50 2.77 3.92
CA ASP A 301 -34.23 2.21 5.08
C ASP A 301 -33.57 0.95 5.67
N LYS A 302 -32.51 0.43 5.05
CA LYS A 302 -31.88 -0.84 5.48
C LYS A 302 -30.53 -0.64 6.19
N ILE A 303 -29.83 0.46 5.92
CA ILE A 303 -28.51 0.72 6.49
C ILE A 303 -28.61 1.81 7.54
N LYS A 304 -28.23 1.50 8.77
CA LYS A 304 -28.14 2.50 9.85
C LYS A 304 -26.82 3.26 9.74
N PHE A 305 -26.89 4.57 9.47
CA PHE A 305 -25.72 5.44 9.45
C PHE A 305 -25.22 5.74 10.85
N LYS A 306 -23.92 5.59 11.08
CA LYS A 306 -23.23 5.80 12.35
C LYS A 306 -21.97 6.65 12.14
N PRO A 307 -22.10 7.96 11.95
CA PRO A 307 -20.95 8.83 11.80
C PRO A 307 -20.22 9.05 13.13
N LEU A 308 -18.89 8.92 13.11
CA LEU A 308 -17.97 9.16 14.22
C LEU A 308 -17.05 10.32 13.86
N ARG A 309 -17.20 11.48 14.49
CA ARG A 309 -16.35 12.64 14.24
C ARG A 309 -15.16 12.65 15.20
N ILE A 310 -13.95 12.68 14.64
CA ILE A 310 -12.70 12.55 15.40
C ILE A 310 -11.89 13.85 15.51
N ASP A 311 -12.28 14.90 14.78
CA ASP A 311 -11.65 16.22 14.84
C ASP A 311 -12.68 17.35 14.63
N GLU A 312 -12.25 18.62 14.79
CA GLU A 312 -13.10 19.80 14.66
C GLU A 312 -13.30 20.27 13.22
N SER A 313 -13.00 19.46 12.22
CA SER A 313 -13.14 19.84 10.82
C SER A 313 -14.55 20.25 10.45
N LEU A 314 -14.66 21.27 9.59
CA LEU A 314 -15.93 21.74 9.06
C LEU A 314 -16.37 20.84 7.90
N PHE A 315 -17.62 20.45 7.91
CA PHE A 315 -18.21 19.67 6.83
C PHE A 315 -18.25 20.46 5.53
N THR A 316 -17.73 19.86 4.45
CA THR A 316 -17.89 20.37 3.09
C THR A 316 -19.37 20.36 2.68
N PRO A 317 -19.79 21.13 1.66
CA PRO A 317 -21.17 21.12 1.17
C PRO A 317 -21.71 19.72 0.84
N SER A 318 -20.86 18.86 0.23
CA SER A 318 -21.20 17.49 -0.11
C SER A 318 -21.49 16.64 1.14
N PHE A 319 -20.62 16.71 2.15
CA PHE A 319 -20.83 15.99 3.41
C PHE A 319 -22.05 16.54 4.19
N LYS A 320 -22.28 17.86 4.15
CA LYS A 320 -23.49 18.45 4.75
C LYS A 320 -24.76 17.91 4.11
N TYR A 321 -24.78 17.70 2.81
CA TYR A 321 -25.95 17.15 2.11
C TYR A 321 -26.35 15.79 2.66
N TYR A 322 -25.40 14.86 2.83
CA TYR A 322 -25.68 13.52 3.32
C TYR A 322 -25.87 13.44 4.83
N LEU A 323 -25.10 14.21 5.59
CA LEU A 323 -25.04 14.08 7.05
C LEU A 323 -25.97 15.03 7.80
N SER A 324 -26.62 16.00 7.14
CA SER A 324 -27.47 16.99 7.78
C SER A 324 -28.63 16.42 8.60
N ARG A 325 -29.07 15.20 8.29
CA ARG A 325 -30.17 14.48 8.97
C ARG A 325 -29.67 13.32 9.83
N GLN A 326 -28.36 13.13 9.93
CA GLN A 326 -27.77 12.04 10.69
C GLN A 326 -27.25 12.54 12.04
N HIS A 327 -27.50 11.77 13.09
CA HIS A 327 -26.88 12.01 14.39
C HIS A 327 -25.48 11.40 14.38
N TRP A 328 -24.45 12.19 14.63
CA TRP A 328 -23.08 11.73 14.78
C TRP A 328 -22.65 11.72 16.24
N MET A 329 -21.64 10.94 16.54
CA MET A 329 -20.97 10.96 17.82
C MET A 329 -19.66 11.74 17.72
N ASP A 330 -19.43 12.66 18.64
CA ASP A 330 -18.18 13.40 18.75
C ASP A 330 -17.16 12.63 19.60
N ALA A 331 -16.02 12.31 19.00
CA ALA A 331 -14.86 11.74 19.66
C ALA A 331 -13.66 12.72 19.68
N ILE A 332 -13.96 14.03 19.61
CA ILE A 332 -12.95 15.09 19.56
C ILE A 332 -12.26 15.27 20.91
N ILE A 333 -12.98 15.07 22.02
CA ILE A 333 -12.45 15.30 23.36
C ILE A 333 -11.66 14.06 23.82
N PRO A 334 -10.36 14.20 24.16
CA PRO A 334 -9.53 13.10 24.65
C PRO A 334 -10.06 12.50 25.97
N PRO A 335 -9.77 11.22 26.24
CA PRO A 335 -9.02 10.31 25.39
C PRO A 335 -9.90 9.65 24.31
N LEU A 336 -9.43 9.65 23.08
CA LEU A 336 -10.11 9.05 21.92
C LEU A 336 -10.54 7.59 22.20
N GLU A 337 -9.71 6.83 22.93
CA GLU A 337 -9.94 5.44 23.27
C GLU A 337 -11.26 5.23 24.03
N SER A 338 -11.54 6.07 25.03
CA SER A 338 -12.82 6.00 25.79
C SER A 338 -14.02 6.35 24.91
N ARG A 339 -13.82 7.25 23.94
CA ARG A 339 -14.88 7.62 23.00
C ARG A 339 -15.17 6.51 21.99
N LEU A 340 -14.16 5.79 21.57
CA LEU A 340 -14.33 4.58 20.74
C LEU A 340 -15.08 3.49 21.50
N ASP A 341 -14.79 3.27 22.79
CA ASP A 341 -15.51 2.32 23.62
C ASP A 341 -17.01 2.71 23.80
N GLU A 342 -17.26 3.98 24.03
CA GLU A 342 -18.62 4.52 24.09
C GLU A 342 -19.36 4.35 22.75
N PHE A 343 -18.70 4.61 21.63
CA PHE A 343 -19.27 4.43 20.30
C PHE A 343 -19.61 2.97 20.03
N VAL A 344 -18.71 2.06 20.34
CA VAL A 344 -18.92 0.62 20.20
C VAL A 344 -20.10 0.17 21.05
N THR A 345 -20.19 0.61 22.30
CA THR A 345 -21.31 0.28 23.18
C THR A 345 -22.65 0.75 22.61
N LYS A 346 -22.71 1.97 22.09
CA LYS A 346 -23.92 2.52 21.45
C LYS A 346 -24.29 1.79 20.16
N LEU A 347 -23.29 1.44 19.36
CA LEU A 347 -23.52 0.69 18.11
C LEU A 347 -24.07 -0.70 18.41
N ILE A 348 -23.52 -1.41 19.42
CA ILE A 348 -23.98 -2.74 19.81
C ILE A 348 -25.42 -2.70 20.37
N ALA A 349 -25.77 -1.66 21.12
CA ALA A 349 -27.14 -1.50 21.62
C ALA A 349 -28.17 -1.29 20.50
N ASP A 350 -27.70 -0.98 19.30
CA ASP A 350 -28.52 -0.71 18.11
C ASP A 350 -28.63 -1.93 17.17
N LEU A 351 -27.84 -3.00 17.44
CA LEU A 351 -27.84 -4.25 16.70
C LEU A 351 -28.97 -5.17 17.12
#